data_549289c8e904364d7eff21d0fcb8a369
#
_entry.id   549289c8e904364d7eff21d0fcb8a369
#
_cell.length_a   1.000
_cell.length_b   1.000
_cell.length_c   1.000
_cell.angle_alpha   90.00
_cell.angle_beta   90.00
_cell.angle_gamma   90.00
#
_symmetry.space_group_name_H-M   'P 1'
#
loop_
_entity.id
_entity.type
_entity.pdbx_description
1 polymer ?
#
loop_
_entity_poly.entity_id
_entity_poly.type
_entity_poly.pdbx_seq_one_letter_code
_entity_poly.pdbx_strand_id
1 'polypeptide(L)'
;MIRIITFLLSMLWYGLSCTGAAAHESQPGSLELRQLAEDRYEITWRAPIYFGRPHPARLEVPDHWQEVMPSTERTLPDSQVFRRVVSVGGAGVEGALIRFPGLERTITDVFIRLNRLDGTVMTAVARPSKPYAQLRGVRSWHVTAGDYLGLGFHHILGGIDHLLFVLGLLLIVKGRMLLVRTVTAFTVAHSITLALATLGFANAPLPPLNAAIALSILFLGPEIVRSWRGETSLTIRYPWVVAFLFGLLHGFGFASGLSTTGMPKAEIPLSLLFFNVGVELGQLVFVFTAIALVRSFRILEVRWPRWVEAVPGYAVGSLGAFWTIQRTAILLGGLQL
;
A
#
# COMPACT_ATOMS: atom_id res chain seq x y z
N MET A 1 -32.23 -22.53 10.73
CA MET A 1 -31.12 -22.49 11.71
C MET A 1 -29.90 -23.26 11.23
N ILE A 2 -29.98 -24.58 10.92
CA ILE A 2 -28.83 -25.40 10.49
C ILE A 2 -28.15 -24.86 9.21
N ARG A 3 -28.88 -24.42 8.19
CA ARG A 3 -28.31 -23.88 6.93
C ARG A 3 -27.53 -22.59 7.10
N ILE A 4 -27.89 -21.75 8.09
CA ILE A 4 -27.18 -20.52 8.42
C ILE A 4 -25.89 -20.82 9.18
N ILE A 5 -25.93 -21.80 10.08
CA ILE A 5 -24.76 -22.25 10.84
C ILE A 5 -23.73 -22.89 9.87
N THR A 6 -24.19 -23.72 8.91
CA THR A 6 -23.30 -24.31 7.88
C THR A 6 -22.68 -23.24 6.98
N PHE A 7 -23.44 -22.22 6.57
CA PHE A 7 -22.92 -21.12 5.77
C PHE A 7 -21.91 -20.26 6.55
N LEU A 8 -22.19 -19.95 7.82
CA LEU A 8 -21.25 -19.19 8.67
C LEU A 8 -20.01 -20.01 9.01
N LEU A 9 -20.14 -21.31 9.24
CA LEU A 9 -19.00 -22.21 9.43
C LEU A 9 -18.20 -22.37 8.16
N SER A 10 -18.82 -22.40 6.97
CA SER A 10 -18.10 -22.43 5.72
C SER A 10 -17.38 -21.08 5.43
N MET A 11 -18.00 -19.94 5.74
CA MET A 11 -17.32 -18.64 5.67
C MET A 11 -16.17 -18.51 6.69
N LEU A 12 -16.38 -19.01 7.90
CA LEU A 12 -15.33 -19.07 8.93
C LEU A 12 -14.20 -20.01 8.52
N TRP A 13 -14.53 -21.16 7.93
CA TRP A 13 -13.58 -22.13 7.39
C TRP A 13 -12.82 -21.56 6.21
N TYR A 14 -13.48 -20.86 5.28
CA TYR A 14 -12.84 -20.13 4.19
C TYR A 14 -11.96 -18.98 4.71
N GLY A 15 -12.40 -18.25 5.72
CA GLY A 15 -11.62 -17.21 6.39
C GLY A 15 -10.39 -17.76 7.13
N LEU A 16 -10.51 -18.93 7.75
CA LEU A 16 -9.41 -19.65 8.43
C LEU A 16 -8.48 -20.39 7.46
N SER A 17 -8.99 -20.79 6.28
CA SER A 17 -8.19 -21.38 5.20
C SER A 17 -7.37 -20.34 4.43
N CYS A 18 -7.64 -19.05 4.57
CA CYS A 18 -6.73 -17.99 4.20
C CYS A 18 -5.50 -18.04 5.12
N THR A 19 -4.67 -19.06 4.92
CA THR A 19 -3.34 -19.18 5.51
C THR A 19 -2.53 -17.93 5.15
N GLY A 20 -2.38 -17.05 6.14
CA GLY A 20 -1.62 -15.83 6.04
C GLY A 20 -2.46 -14.60 5.68
N ALA A 21 -3.33 -14.17 6.60
CA ALA A 21 -3.69 -12.75 6.71
C ALA A 21 -2.45 -11.97 7.20
N ALA A 22 -1.36 -12.09 6.45
CA ALA A 22 -0.24 -11.21 6.56
C ALA A 22 -0.74 -9.86 6.04
N ALA A 23 -0.85 -8.85 6.91
CA ALA A 23 -1.01 -7.48 6.48
C ALA A 23 0.23 -7.15 5.65
N HIS A 24 0.10 -7.35 4.35
CA HIS A 24 1.13 -6.98 3.40
C HIS A 24 1.09 -5.46 3.31
N GLU A 25 2.06 -4.81 3.94
CA GLU A 25 2.39 -3.48 3.50
C GLU A 25 2.73 -3.59 2.02
N SER A 26 1.96 -2.92 1.19
CA SER A 26 2.21 -2.84 -0.23
C SER A 26 3.37 -1.85 -0.48
N GLN A 27 4.59 -2.24 -0.04
CA GLN A 27 5.78 -1.52 -0.44
C GLN A 27 6.00 -1.76 -1.92
N PRO A 28 6.09 -0.71 -2.74
CA PRO A 28 6.37 -0.88 -4.15
C PRO A 28 7.80 -1.37 -4.37
N GLY A 29 7.98 -2.22 -5.38
CA GLY A 29 9.29 -2.51 -5.90
C GLY A 29 9.85 -1.30 -6.69
N SER A 30 11.16 -1.17 -6.79
CA SER A 30 11.79 -0.12 -7.59
C SER A 30 12.86 -0.67 -8.52
N LEU A 31 12.81 -0.25 -9.78
CA LEU A 31 13.80 -0.54 -10.80
C LEU A 31 14.42 0.77 -11.28
N GLU A 32 15.70 0.94 -11.04
CA GLU A 32 16.46 2.08 -11.57
C GLU A 32 17.39 1.62 -12.68
N LEU A 33 17.32 2.30 -13.83
CA LEU A 33 18.27 2.19 -14.92
C LEU A 33 19.05 3.50 -15.01
N ARG A 34 20.35 3.45 -14.79
CA ARG A 34 21.24 4.61 -14.85
C ARG A 34 22.19 4.45 -16.02
N GLN A 35 22.16 5.37 -16.95
CA GLN A 35 23.09 5.39 -18.06
C GLN A 35 24.50 5.71 -17.56
N LEU A 36 25.48 4.85 -17.88
CA LEU A 36 26.89 5.01 -17.54
C LEU A 36 27.71 5.46 -18.77
N ALA A 37 27.34 4.96 -19.97
CA ALA A 37 27.89 5.30 -21.25
C ALA A 37 26.79 5.20 -22.32
N GLU A 38 27.10 5.50 -23.58
CA GLU A 38 26.13 5.56 -24.66
C GLU A 38 25.31 4.26 -24.81
N ASP A 39 25.94 3.10 -24.61
CA ASP A 39 25.35 1.77 -24.72
C ASP A 39 25.27 1.01 -23.38
N ARG A 40 25.74 1.58 -22.26
CA ARG A 40 25.86 0.89 -20.96
C ARG A 40 24.95 1.48 -19.91
N TYR A 41 24.22 0.59 -19.26
CA TYR A 41 23.30 0.94 -18.18
C TYR A 41 23.56 0.09 -16.95
N GLU A 42 23.59 0.74 -15.81
CA GLU A 42 23.50 0.09 -14.51
C GLU A 42 22.02 -0.11 -14.17
N ILE A 43 21.67 -1.33 -13.84
CA ILE A 43 20.31 -1.73 -13.45
C ILE A 43 20.35 -2.08 -11.99
N THR A 44 19.54 -1.39 -11.19
CA THR A 44 19.33 -1.69 -9.77
C THR A 44 17.86 -2.06 -9.56
N TRP A 45 17.60 -3.35 -9.29
CA TRP A 45 16.30 -3.87 -8.95
C TRP A 45 16.20 -4.05 -7.44
N ARG A 46 15.29 -3.35 -6.79
CA ARG A 46 14.97 -3.48 -5.37
C ARG A 46 13.61 -4.10 -5.21
N ALA A 47 13.59 -5.37 -4.78
CA ALA A 47 12.41 -6.14 -4.48
C ALA A 47 12.11 -6.07 -2.98
N PRO A 48 10.92 -5.66 -2.53
CA PRO A 48 10.59 -5.61 -1.11
C PRO A 48 10.58 -7.01 -0.51
N ILE A 49 10.94 -7.13 0.78
CA ILE A 49 10.82 -8.36 1.55
C ILE A 49 9.60 -8.25 2.44
N TYR A 50 8.73 -9.27 2.40
CA TYR A 50 7.55 -9.36 3.25
C TYR A 50 7.73 -10.45 4.30
N PHE A 51 7.78 -10.08 5.57
CA PHE A 51 7.91 -11.03 6.69
C PHE A 51 9.04 -12.04 6.48
N GLY A 52 10.21 -11.58 6.03
CA GLY A 52 11.39 -12.42 5.80
C GLY A 52 11.31 -13.32 4.56
N ARG A 53 10.31 -13.17 3.71
CA ARG A 53 10.18 -13.93 2.45
C ARG A 53 10.58 -13.07 1.25
N PRO A 54 11.34 -13.63 0.29
CA PRO A 54 11.68 -12.97 -0.95
C PRO A 54 10.43 -12.62 -1.76
N HIS A 55 10.46 -11.47 -2.44
CA HIS A 55 9.41 -11.09 -3.36
C HIS A 55 9.36 -12.03 -4.58
N PRO A 56 8.17 -12.51 -4.99
CA PRO A 56 8.05 -13.48 -6.08
C PRO A 56 8.39 -12.92 -7.47
N ALA A 57 8.31 -11.59 -7.66
CA ALA A 57 8.60 -10.98 -8.94
C ALA A 57 10.10 -11.01 -9.26
N ARG A 58 10.43 -11.42 -10.47
CA ARG A 58 11.78 -11.42 -11.03
C ARG A 58 11.88 -10.36 -12.12
N LEU A 59 13.08 -9.80 -12.30
CA LEU A 59 13.34 -8.84 -13.37
C LEU A 59 13.77 -9.57 -14.64
N GLU A 60 13.01 -9.40 -15.72
CA GLU A 60 13.38 -9.78 -17.08
C GLU A 60 13.58 -8.53 -17.95
N VAL A 61 14.72 -8.45 -18.57
CA VAL A 61 15.09 -7.41 -19.53
C VAL A 61 15.09 -7.99 -20.93
N PRO A 62 15.09 -7.17 -22.01
CA PRO A 62 15.15 -7.66 -23.38
C PRO A 62 16.34 -8.60 -23.62
N ASP A 63 16.14 -9.69 -24.37
CA ASP A 63 17.15 -10.73 -24.61
C ASP A 63 18.42 -10.23 -25.30
N HIS A 64 18.33 -9.14 -26.05
CA HIS A 64 19.47 -8.52 -26.72
C HIS A 64 20.37 -7.68 -25.78
N TRP A 65 19.97 -7.47 -24.53
CA TRP A 65 20.80 -6.79 -23.54
C TRP A 65 21.82 -7.77 -22.98
N GLN A 66 23.09 -7.46 -23.15
CA GLN A 66 24.20 -8.31 -22.72
C GLN A 66 24.71 -7.87 -21.36
N GLU A 67 24.83 -8.80 -20.43
CA GLU A 67 25.43 -8.53 -19.13
C GLU A 67 26.94 -8.30 -19.28
N VAL A 68 27.41 -7.14 -18.82
CA VAL A 68 28.83 -6.73 -18.92
C VAL A 68 29.58 -7.04 -17.63
N MET A 69 28.87 -7.01 -16.51
CA MET A 69 29.43 -7.35 -15.20
C MET A 69 28.47 -8.31 -14.48
N PRO A 70 29.00 -9.32 -13.74
CA PRO A 70 28.16 -10.25 -13.00
C PRO A 70 27.26 -9.52 -12.03
N SER A 71 26.03 -10.02 -11.90
CA SER A 71 25.05 -9.46 -10.99
C SER A 71 25.49 -9.61 -9.53
N THR A 72 25.29 -8.57 -8.74
CA THR A 72 25.50 -8.62 -7.30
C THR A 72 24.15 -8.58 -6.60
N GLU A 73 24.01 -9.42 -5.56
CA GLU A 73 22.81 -9.46 -4.73
C GLU A 73 23.17 -9.04 -3.32
N ARG A 74 22.34 -8.18 -2.72
CA ARG A 74 22.44 -7.76 -1.33
C ARG A 74 21.07 -7.82 -0.68
N THR A 75 20.96 -8.57 0.40
CA THR A 75 19.76 -8.60 1.24
C THR A 75 19.84 -7.50 2.30
N LEU A 76 18.82 -6.66 2.34
CA LEU A 76 18.58 -5.64 3.36
C LEU A 76 17.43 -6.10 4.26
N PRO A 77 17.19 -5.48 5.41
CA PRO A 77 16.10 -5.86 6.32
C PRO A 77 14.71 -5.77 5.68
N ASP A 78 14.53 -4.89 4.69
CA ASP A 78 13.24 -4.57 4.04
C ASP A 78 13.19 -4.94 2.56
N SER A 79 14.32 -5.30 1.93
CA SER A 79 14.39 -5.52 0.49
C SER A 79 15.58 -6.40 0.08
N GLN A 80 15.44 -7.04 -1.09
CA GLN A 80 16.57 -7.62 -1.84
C GLN A 80 16.93 -6.66 -2.96
N VAL A 81 18.22 -6.36 -3.07
CA VAL A 81 18.76 -5.45 -4.09
C VAL A 81 19.66 -6.23 -5.04
N PHE A 82 19.26 -6.25 -6.31
CA PHE A 82 20.02 -6.85 -7.40
C PHE A 82 20.60 -5.73 -8.25
N ARG A 83 21.91 -5.77 -8.48
CA ARG A 83 22.62 -4.77 -9.27
C ARG A 83 23.42 -5.45 -10.36
N ARG A 84 23.29 -5.00 -11.59
CA ARG A 84 24.05 -5.47 -12.75
C ARG A 84 24.31 -4.36 -13.75
N VAL A 85 25.31 -4.50 -14.58
CA VAL A 85 25.60 -3.60 -15.69
C VAL A 85 25.34 -4.34 -16.99
N VAL A 86 24.58 -3.70 -17.88
CA VAL A 86 24.22 -4.28 -19.17
C VAL A 86 24.64 -3.33 -20.31
N SER A 87 25.02 -3.91 -21.46
CA SER A 87 25.09 -3.22 -22.73
C SER A 87 23.81 -3.43 -23.50
N VAL A 88 23.18 -2.35 -23.95
CA VAL A 88 21.88 -2.38 -24.66
C VAL A 88 22.03 -2.45 -26.17
N GLY A 89 23.29 -2.32 -26.65
CA GLY A 89 23.61 -2.29 -28.10
C GLY A 89 23.00 -1.07 -28.81
N GLY A 90 23.02 -1.10 -30.13
CA GLY A 90 22.59 0.01 -30.99
C GLY A 90 21.07 0.28 -30.96
N ALA A 91 20.23 -0.64 -30.41
CA ALA A 91 18.81 -0.44 -30.33
C ALA A 91 18.40 0.53 -29.18
N GLY A 92 19.32 0.81 -28.26
CA GLY A 92 19.08 1.67 -27.13
C GLY A 92 18.04 1.11 -26.14
N VAL A 93 17.63 1.95 -25.17
CA VAL A 93 16.62 1.59 -24.15
C VAL A 93 15.21 2.07 -24.49
N GLU A 94 15.07 2.94 -25.48
CA GLU A 94 13.78 3.52 -25.85
C GLU A 94 12.86 2.48 -26.50
N GLY A 95 11.66 2.35 -25.99
CA GLY A 95 10.72 1.31 -26.44
C GLY A 95 10.97 -0.08 -25.82
N ALA A 96 12.05 -0.25 -25.03
CA ALA A 96 12.35 -1.53 -24.39
C ALA A 96 11.21 -1.99 -23.48
N LEU A 97 10.88 -3.28 -23.56
CA LEU A 97 9.87 -3.91 -22.73
C LEU A 97 10.54 -4.60 -21.55
N ILE A 98 10.27 -4.10 -20.35
CA ILE A 98 10.72 -4.68 -19.08
C ILE A 98 9.59 -5.51 -18.50
N ARG A 99 9.85 -6.75 -18.11
CA ARG A 99 8.86 -7.67 -17.56
C ARG A 99 9.19 -8.05 -16.11
N PHE A 100 8.15 -8.36 -15.35
CA PHE A 100 8.27 -8.80 -13.95
C PHE A 100 7.42 -10.06 -13.73
N PRO A 101 7.82 -11.23 -14.23
CA PRO A 101 7.12 -12.49 -13.96
C PRO A 101 7.02 -12.74 -12.46
N GLY A 102 5.85 -13.16 -12.00
CA GLY A 102 5.54 -13.34 -10.58
C GLY A 102 4.89 -12.12 -9.92
N LEU A 103 4.92 -10.93 -10.55
CA LEU A 103 4.27 -9.73 -10.05
C LEU A 103 2.75 -9.89 -9.98
N GLU A 104 2.16 -10.64 -10.89
CA GLU A 104 0.74 -10.95 -10.96
C GLU A 104 0.21 -11.69 -9.71
N ARG A 105 1.11 -12.28 -8.91
CA ARG A 105 0.79 -12.98 -7.65
C ARG A 105 0.89 -12.08 -6.43
N THR A 106 1.11 -10.79 -6.63
CA THR A 106 1.33 -9.80 -5.58
C THR A 106 0.30 -8.69 -5.65
N ILE A 107 0.29 -7.84 -4.64
CA ILE A 107 -0.43 -6.56 -4.63
C ILE A 107 0.54 -5.38 -4.83
N THR A 108 1.79 -5.67 -5.19
CA THR A 108 2.91 -4.72 -5.25
C THR A 108 3.01 -4.14 -6.65
N ASP A 109 3.08 -2.82 -6.73
CA ASP A 109 3.46 -2.14 -7.97
C ASP A 109 4.98 -1.99 -8.05
N VAL A 110 5.51 -1.89 -9.27
CA VAL A 110 6.93 -1.67 -9.52
C VAL A 110 7.12 -0.34 -10.24
N PHE A 111 7.85 0.56 -9.61
CA PHE A 111 8.26 1.81 -10.22
C PHE A 111 9.56 1.62 -11.00
N ILE A 112 9.57 2.10 -12.22
CA ILE A 112 10.72 2.02 -13.13
C ILE A 112 11.19 3.43 -13.41
N ARG A 113 12.48 3.67 -13.24
CA ARG A 113 13.12 4.95 -13.53
C ARG A 113 14.33 4.74 -14.44
N LEU A 114 14.41 5.51 -15.49
CA LEU A 114 15.56 5.59 -16.37
C LEU A 114 16.18 6.99 -16.26
N ASN A 115 17.43 7.06 -15.85
CA ASN A 115 18.23 8.28 -15.80
C ASN A 115 19.24 8.26 -16.94
N ARG A 116 19.15 9.21 -17.88
CA ARG A 116 20.08 9.38 -18.99
C ARG A 116 21.22 10.34 -18.65
N LEU A 117 22.31 10.27 -19.39
CA LEU A 117 23.45 11.18 -19.25
C LEU A 117 23.11 12.62 -19.62
N ASP A 118 22.15 12.83 -20.53
CA ASP A 118 21.65 14.15 -20.93
C ASP A 118 20.76 14.81 -19.86
N GLY A 119 20.58 14.14 -18.72
CA GLY A 119 19.70 14.61 -17.63
C GLY A 119 18.23 14.27 -17.83
N THR A 120 17.84 13.64 -18.94
CA THR A 120 16.47 13.19 -19.18
C THR A 120 16.14 12.04 -18.23
N VAL A 121 14.99 12.15 -17.57
CA VAL A 121 14.45 11.11 -16.68
C VAL A 121 13.16 10.59 -17.28
N MET A 122 13.06 9.27 -17.41
CA MET A 122 11.83 8.59 -17.82
C MET A 122 11.32 7.74 -16.68
N THR A 123 10.00 7.71 -16.48
CA THR A 123 9.36 6.89 -15.46
C THR A 123 8.31 5.97 -16.08
N ALA A 124 8.15 4.79 -15.50
CA ALA A 124 7.11 3.84 -15.87
C ALA A 124 6.64 3.08 -14.63
N VAL A 125 5.45 2.47 -14.69
CA VAL A 125 4.92 1.63 -13.60
C VAL A 125 4.47 0.30 -14.19
N ALA A 126 4.93 -0.80 -13.61
CA ALA A 126 4.39 -2.12 -13.83
C ALA A 126 3.46 -2.49 -12.65
N ARG A 127 2.34 -3.13 -12.94
CA ARG A 127 1.30 -3.49 -11.96
C ARG A 127 1.04 -4.99 -11.96
N PRO A 128 0.48 -5.56 -10.91
CA PRO A 128 0.05 -6.97 -10.90
C PRO A 128 -0.85 -7.34 -12.09
N SER A 129 -1.77 -6.44 -12.46
CA SER A 129 -2.64 -6.63 -13.64
C SER A 129 -1.94 -6.48 -14.99
N LYS A 130 -0.74 -5.85 -15.00
CA LYS A 130 0.10 -5.62 -16.17
C LYS A 130 1.56 -5.71 -15.74
N PRO A 131 2.12 -6.95 -15.60
CA PRO A 131 3.44 -7.19 -14.99
C PRO A 131 4.58 -6.85 -15.94
N TYR A 132 4.41 -5.79 -16.71
CA TYR A 132 5.43 -5.26 -17.63
C TYR A 132 5.24 -3.76 -17.85
N ALA A 133 6.30 -3.08 -18.24
CA ALA A 133 6.27 -1.70 -18.65
C ALA A 133 7.18 -1.48 -19.85
N GLN A 134 6.80 -0.53 -20.71
CA GLN A 134 7.58 -0.12 -21.86
C GLN A 134 8.22 1.24 -21.56
N LEU A 135 9.54 1.34 -21.73
CA LEU A 135 10.28 2.59 -21.59
C LEU A 135 10.00 3.48 -22.79
N ARG A 136 9.08 4.43 -22.65
CA ARG A 136 8.75 5.42 -23.69
C ARG A 136 9.23 6.78 -23.25
N GLY A 137 9.52 7.66 -24.23
CA GLY A 137 9.92 9.06 -23.97
C GLY A 137 8.94 9.84 -23.09
N VAL A 138 9.14 11.15 -22.98
CA VAL A 138 8.37 12.04 -22.09
C VAL A 138 6.88 11.75 -22.16
N ARG A 139 6.31 11.32 -21.02
CA ARG A 139 4.89 11.00 -20.91
C ARG A 139 4.06 12.27 -20.83
N SER A 140 2.89 12.25 -21.47
CA SER A 140 1.89 13.29 -21.28
C SER A 140 1.43 13.32 -19.80
N TRP A 141 1.22 14.50 -19.24
CA TRP A 141 0.80 14.69 -17.86
C TRP A 141 -0.50 13.92 -17.51
N HIS A 142 -1.42 13.76 -18.46
CA HIS A 142 -2.68 13.03 -18.22
C HIS A 142 -2.44 11.53 -17.98
N VAL A 143 -1.45 10.95 -18.68
CA VAL A 143 -1.08 9.54 -18.50
C VAL A 143 -0.47 9.35 -17.11
N THR A 144 0.44 10.26 -16.72
CA THR A 144 1.02 10.27 -15.37
C THR A 144 -0.07 10.42 -14.31
N ALA A 145 -0.97 11.40 -14.47
CA ALA A 145 -2.10 11.62 -13.57
C ALA A 145 -2.98 10.36 -13.41
N GLY A 146 -3.35 9.73 -14.52
CA GLY A 146 -4.16 8.49 -14.51
C GLY A 146 -3.44 7.33 -13.84
N ASP A 147 -2.14 7.18 -14.07
CA ASP A 147 -1.33 6.13 -13.44
C ASP A 147 -1.26 6.31 -11.91
N TYR A 148 -1.01 7.52 -11.42
CA TYR A 148 -0.95 7.80 -9.96
C TYR A 148 -2.32 7.76 -9.29
N LEU A 149 -3.38 8.21 -9.96
CA LEU A 149 -4.75 8.04 -9.48
C LEU A 149 -5.09 6.56 -9.31
N GLY A 150 -4.82 5.74 -10.32
CA GLY A 150 -5.00 4.28 -10.24
C GLY A 150 -4.14 3.65 -9.15
N LEU A 151 -2.89 4.12 -8.99
CA LEU A 151 -1.99 3.65 -7.95
C LEU A 151 -2.56 3.92 -6.55
N GLY A 152 -3.00 5.15 -6.26
CA GLY A 152 -3.61 5.50 -4.99
C GLY A 152 -4.90 4.72 -4.70
N PHE A 153 -5.73 4.52 -5.73
CA PHE A 153 -6.95 3.72 -5.63
C PHE A 153 -6.65 2.26 -5.26
N HIS A 154 -5.69 1.63 -5.94
CA HIS A 154 -5.30 0.25 -5.65
C HIS A 154 -4.53 0.12 -4.33
N HIS A 155 -3.71 1.11 -3.98
CA HIS A 155 -3.00 1.16 -2.70
C HIS A 155 -3.97 1.05 -1.52
N ILE A 156 -5.03 1.85 -1.50
CA ILE A 156 -5.99 1.85 -0.40
C ILE A 156 -6.85 0.58 -0.37
N LEU A 157 -7.27 0.06 -1.53
CA LEU A 157 -8.07 -1.16 -1.60
C LEU A 157 -7.24 -2.43 -1.34
N GLY A 158 -5.95 -2.42 -1.67
CA GLY A 158 -5.02 -3.51 -1.35
C GLY A 158 -4.45 -3.45 0.07
N GLY A 159 -4.48 -2.27 0.70
CA GLY A 159 -3.98 -2.06 2.06
C GLY A 159 -4.99 -2.46 3.13
N ILE A 160 -4.94 -3.72 3.59
CA ILE A 160 -5.87 -4.25 4.60
C ILE A 160 -5.83 -3.39 5.88
N ASP A 161 -4.67 -2.86 6.26
CA ASP A 161 -4.51 -1.96 7.42
C ASP A 161 -5.37 -0.72 7.29
N HIS A 162 -5.33 -0.08 6.12
CA HIS A 162 -6.14 1.09 5.82
C HIS A 162 -7.63 0.76 5.81
N LEU A 163 -8.02 -0.36 5.19
CA LEU A 163 -9.41 -0.77 5.12
C LEU A 163 -9.98 -1.11 6.50
N LEU A 164 -9.20 -1.77 7.38
CA LEU A 164 -9.62 -2.04 8.75
C LEU A 164 -9.70 -0.76 9.59
N PHE A 165 -8.80 0.17 9.38
CA PHE A 165 -8.87 1.48 10.05
C PHE A 165 -10.13 2.23 9.62
N VAL A 166 -10.40 2.33 8.31
CA VAL A 166 -11.62 2.97 7.77
C VAL A 166 -12.89 2.23 8.22
N LEU A 167 -12.88 0.89 8.28
CA LEU A 167 -13.98 0.10 8.82
C LEU A 167 -14.21 0.42 10.30
N GLY A 168 -13.16 0.50 11.11
CA GLY A 168 -13.25 0.90 12.51
C GLY A 168 -13.89 2.27 12.69
N LEU A 169 -13.48 3.25 11.89
CA LEU A 169 -14.10 4.58 11.88
C LEU A 169 -15.57 4.53 11.44
N LEU A 170 -15.91 3.74 10.42
CA LEU A 170 -17.30 3.54 9.97
C LEU A 170 -18.20 2.98 11.08
N LEU A 171 -17.67 2.11 11.95
CA LEU A 171 -18.42 1.54 13.07
C LEU A 171 -18.62 2.52 14.24
N ILE A 172 -17.74 3.53 14.38
CA ILE A 172 -17.76 4.53 15.45
C ILE A 172 -18.57 5.77 15.05
N VAL A 173 -18.38 6.24 13.81
CA VAL A 173 -18.89 7.54 13.36
C VAL A 173 -20.35 7.47 13.00
N LYS A 174 -21.18 8.28 13.71
CA LYS A 174 -22.60 8.42 13.43
C LYS A 174 -22.85 9.64 12.54
N GLY A 175 -23.31 9.41 11.32
CA GLY A 175 -23.65 10.47 10.36
C GLY A 175 -22.73 10.55 9.15
N ARG A 176 -23.36 10.68 7.95
CA ARG A 176 -22.64 10.59 6.67
C ARG A 176 -21.65 11.72 6.45
N MET A 177 -22.03 12.97 6.78
CA MET A 177 -21.16 14.12 6.59
C MET A 177 -19.96 14.09 7.53
N LEU A 178 -20.16 13.66 8.78
CA LEU A 178 -19.07 13.49 9.73
C LEU A 178 -18.11 12.37 9.28
N LEU A 179 -18.66 11.28 8.71
CA LEU A 179 -17.85 10.19 8.17
C LEU A 179 -16.98 10.67 6.98
N VAL A 180 -17.58 11.39 6.02
CA VAL A 180 -16.80 11.97 4.90
C VAL A 180 -15.71 12.89 5.42
N ARG A 181 -16.03 13.83 6.32
CA ARG A 181 -15.03 14.71 6.95
C ARG A 181 -13.91 13.93 7.63
N THR A 182 -14.25 12.82 8.28
CA THR A 182 -13.28 11.98 9.00
C THR A 182 -12.35 11.26 8.02
N VAL A 183 -12.87 10.72 6.93
CA VAL A 183 -12.10 10.06 5.87
C VAL A 183 -11.20 11.07 5.17
N THR A 184 -11.74 12.23 4.78
CA THR A 184 -10.94 13.31 4.15
C THR A 184 -9.85 13.84 5.08
N ALA A 185 -10.12 13.98 6.39
CA ALA A 185 -9.08 14.39 7.35
C ALA A 185 -7.91 13.38 7.41
N PHE A 186 -8.20 12.09 7.34
CA PHE A 186 -7.18 11.05 7.23
C PHE A 186 -6.37 11.22 5.94
N THR A 187 -7.02 11.37 4.77
CA THR A 187 -6.34 11.53 3.47
C THR A 187 -5.48 12.79 3.42
N VAL A 188 -5.97 13.91 3.98
CA VAL A 188 -5.18 15.15 4.05
C VAL A 188 -3.93 14.96 4.90
N ALA A 189 -4.04 14.35 6.07
CA ALA A 189 -2.91 14.07 6.94
C ALA A 189 -1.90 13.10 6.28
N HIS A 190 -2.40 12.04 5.66
CA HIS A 190 -1.63 11.10 4.86
C HIS A 190 -0.84 11.81 3.75
N SER A 191 -1.50 12.72 3.03
CA SER A 191 -0.89 13.50 1.96
C SER A 191 0.26 14.38 2.46
N ILE A 192 0.11 15.00 3.64
CA ILE A 192 1.13 15.86 4.25
C ILE A 192 2.40 15.04 4.53
N THR A 193 2.28 13.92 5.23
CA THR A 193 3.44 13.10 5.60
C THR A 193 4.05 12.39 4.41
N LEU A 194 3.23 11.94 3.46
CA LEU A 194 3.71 11.38 2.20
C LEU A 194 4.53 12.42 1.43
N ALA A 195 4.06 13.67 1.34
CA ALA A 195 4.78 14.75 0.68
C ALA A 195 6.10 15.08 1.39
N LEU A 196 6.09 15.24 2.72
CA LEU A 196 7.29 15.53 3.51
C LEU A 196 8.35 14.44 3.34
N ALA A 197 7.94 13.19 3.35
CA ALA A 197 8.88 12.07 3.22
C ALA A 197 9.38 11.90 1.77
N THR A 198 8.50 12.06 0.76
CA THR A 198 8.91 11.97 -0.65
C THR A 198 9.86 13.10 -1.06
N LEU A 199 9.69 14.29 -0.49
CA LEU A 199 10.58 15.43 -0.70
C LEU A 199 11.88 15.35 0.13
N GLY A 200 12.02 14.34 0.99
CA GLY A 200 13.21 14.13 1.81
C GLY A 200 13.30 14.98 3.08
N PHE A 201 12.23 15.69 3.46
CA PHE A 201 12.20 16.50 4.70
C PHE A 201 12.01 15.65 5.96
N ALA A 202 11.46 14.46 5.83
CA ALA A 202 11.23 13.56 6.95
C ALA A 202 11.48 12.11 6.52
N ASN A 203 12.01 11.31 7.44
CA ASN A 203 12.20 9.87 7.25
C ASN A 203 11.81 9.14 8.52
N ALA A 204 11.08 8.04 8.38
CA ALA A 204 10.69 7.19 9.50
C ALA A 204 11.17 5.76 9.24
N PRO A 205 11.85 5.12 10.21
CA PRO A 205 12.25 3.72 10.06
C PRO A 205 11.00 2.83 10.04
N LEU A 206 10.94 1.91 9.07
CA LEU A 206 9.77 1.08 8.81
C LEU A 206 9.35 0.18 9.97
N PRO A 207 10.25 -0.55 10.67
CA PRO A 207 9.83 -1.47 11.72
C PRO A 207 9.01 -0.81 12.83
N PRO A 208 9.45 0.31 13.48
CA PRO A 208 8.62 0.99 14.48
C PRO A 208 7.37 1.63 13.89
N LEU A 209 7.43 2.12 12.64
CA LEU A 209 6.29 2.71 11.98
C LEU A 209 5.17 1.67 11.77
N ASN A 210 5.54 0.47 11.31
CA ASN A 210 4.60 -0.63 11.09
C ASN A 210 3.92 -1.08 12.38
N ALA A 211 4.68 -1.13 13.47
CA ALA A 211 4.11 -1.39 14.79
C ALA A 211 3.12 -0.30 15.22
N ALA A 212 3.44 0.98 14.97
CA ALA A 212 2.56 2.11 15.28
C ALA A 212 1.27 2.11 14.40
N ILE A 213 1.37 1.74 13.12
CA ILE A 213 0.22 1.56 12.22
C ILE A 213 -0.71 0.46 12.77
N ALA A 214 -0.17 -0.71 13.13
CA ALA A 214 -0.96 -1.79 13.73
C ALA A 214 -1.63 -1.36 15.05
N LEU A 215 -0.90 -0.62 15.89
CA LEU A 215 -1.41 -0.07 17.14
C LEU A 215 -2.58 0.91 16.90
N SER A 216 -2.57 1.68 15.81
CA SER A 216 -3.67 2.57 15.45
C SER A 216 -4.98 1.82 15.17
N ILE A 217 -4.87 0.63 14.58
CA ILE A 217 -6.02 -0.26 14.33
C ILE A 217 -6.51 -0.87 15.64
N LEU A 218 -5.59 -1.37 16.47
CA LEU A 218 -5.90 -1.90 17.80
C LEU A 218 -6.61 -0.86 18.65
N PHE A 219 -6.16 0.40 18.61
CA PHE A 219 -6.79 1.51 19.35
C PHE A 219 -8.27 1.67 19.04
N LEU A 220 -8.72 1.40 17.80
CA LEU A 220 -10.12 1.50 17.44
C LEU A 220 -10.99 0.40 18.07
N GLY A 221 -10.44 -0.76 18.42
CA GLY A 221 -11.19 -1.87 19.01
C GLY A 221 -11.96 -1.47 20.28
N PRO A 222 -11.30 -0.98 21.35
CA PRO A 222 -11.95 -0.45 22.54
C PRO A 222 -12.91 0.71 22.26
N GLU A 223 -12.59 1.59 21.31
CA GLU A 223 -13.44 2.72 20.94
C GLU A 223 -14.74 2.28 20.28
N ILE A 224 -14.73 1.22 19.47
CA ILE A 224 -15.93 0.60 18.92
C ILE A 224 -16.83 0.07 20.06
N VAL A 225 -16.25 -0.63 21.02
CA VAL A 225 -16.99 -1.17 22.18
C VAL A 225 -17.60 -0.04 23.01
N ARG A 226 -16.87 1.05 23.26
CA ARG A 226 -17.38 2.25 23.94
C ARG A 226 -18.55 2.87 23.17
N SER A 227 -18.44 2.99 21.85
CA SER A 227 -19.51 3.50 21.00
C SER A 227 -20.78 2.64 21.10
N TRP A 228 -20.66 1.30 21.19
CA TRP A 228 -21.78 0.39 21.35
C TRP A 228 -22.45 0.51 22.73
N ARG A 229 -21.66 0.80 23.78
CA ARG A 229 -22.17 1.03 25.15
C ARG A 229 -22.81 2.40 25.34
N GLY A 230 -22.72 3.27 24.31
CA GLY A 230 -23.20 4.65 24.41
C GLY A 230 -22.30 5.56 25.23
N GLU A 231 -21.08 5.12 25.52
CA GLU A 231 -20.07 5.91 26.20
C GLU A 231 -19.48 6.99 25.25
N THR A 232 -18.87 8.01 25.80
CA THR A 232 -18.21 9.08 25.05
C THR A 232 -16.70 9.00 25.21
N SER A 233 -15.98 9.30 24.13
CA SER A 233 -14.52 9.41 24.11
C SER A 233 -14.10 10.52 23.15
N LEU A 234 -12.80 10.83 23.11
CA LEU A 234 -12.26 11.77 22.14
C LEU A 234 -12.53 11.31 20.69
N THR A 235 -12.37 10.00 20.44
CA THR A 235 -12.60 9.40 19.11
C THR A 235 -14.06 9.50 18.68
N ILE A 236 -14.99 9.29 19.62
CA ILE A 236 -16.42 9.36 19.33
C ILE A 236 -16.87 10.82 19.12
N ARG A 237 -16.32 11.74 19.91
CA ARG A 237 -16.69 13.16 19.87
C ARG A 237 -16.05 13.92 18.70
N TYR A 238 -14.77 13.60 18.40
CA TYR A 238 -13.96 14.28 17.37
C TYR A 238 -13.23 13.25 16.50
N PRO A 239 -13.94 12.38 15.78
CA PRO A 239 -13.33 11.29 15.03
C PRO A 239 -12.35 11.76 13.95
N TRP A 240 -12.62 12.94 13.36
CA TRP A 240 -11.74 13.55 12.36
C TRP A 240 -10.36 13.93 12.92
N VAL A 241 -10.27 14.31 14.21
CA VAL A 241 -8.98 14.62 14.86
C VAL A 241 -8.14 13.35 14.98
N VAL A 242 -8.77 12.26 15.43
CA VAL A 242 -8.09 10.97 15.59
C VAL A 242 -7.69 10.40 14.23
N ALA A 243 -8.59 10.51 13.22
CA ALA A 243 -8.30 10.10 11.85
C ALA A 243 -7.13 10.91 11.26
N PHE A 244 -7.06 12.22 11.52
CA PHE A 244 -5.95 13.07 11.09
C PHE A 244 -4.63 12.62 11.71
N LEU A 245 -4.58 12.42 13.03
CA LEU A 245 -3.36 12.00 13.73
C LEU A 245 -2.83 10.65 13.22
N PHE A 246 -3.72 9.68 13.03
CA PHE A 246 -3.31 8.39 12.48
C PHE A 246 -3.02 8.44 10.98
N GLY A 247 -3.69 9.31 10.23
CA GLY A 247 -3.35 9.58 8.83
C GLY A 247 -1.91 10.05 8.64
N LEU A 248 -1.39 10.87 9.58
CA LEU A 248 0.03 11.27 9.58
C LEU A 248 0.97 10.06 9.70
N LEU A 249 0.64 9.07 10.52
CA LEU A 249 1.44 7.84 10.64
C LEU A 249 1.39 7.00 9.37
N HIS A 250 0.20 6.79 8.84
CA HIS A 250 -0.01 5.95 7.65
C HIS A 250 0.67 6.51 6.40
N GLY A 251 0.76 7.84 6.25
CA GLY A 251 1.44 8.47 5.12
C GLY A 251 2.94 8.20 5.05
N PHE A 252 3.61 7.99 6.17
CA PHE A 252 5.00 7.58 6.19
C PHE A 252 5.22 6.14 5.68
N GLY A 253 4.26 5.24 5.88
CA GLY A 253 4.39 3.84 5.49
C GLY A 253 4.61 3.65 3.99
N PHE A 254 3.91 4.40 3.17
CA PHE A 254 4.06 4.33 1.70
C PHE A 254 5.21 5.20 1.16
N ALA A 255 5.59 6.24 1.89
CA ALA A 255 6.59 7.20 1.44
C ALA A 255 7.97 6.58 1.23
N SER A 256 8.36 5.57 2.01
CA SER A 256 9.64 4.88 1.86
C SER A 256 9.75 4.20 0.49
N GLY A 257 8.66 3.59 0.01
CA GLY A 257 8.59 3.04 -1.33
C GLY A 257 8.67 4.11 -2.42
N LEU A 258 7.99 5.24 -2.22
CA LEU A 258 7.94 6.30 -3.21
C LEU A 258 9.25 7.11 -3.27
N SER A 259 9.92 7.35 -2.15
CA SER A 259 11.20 8.06 -2.10
C SER A 259 12.33 7.30 -2.78
N THR A 260 12.29 5.95 -2.74
CA THR A 260 13.28 5.11 -3.44
C THR A 260 13.09 5.09 -4.94
N THR A 261 11.93 5.53 -5.48
CA THR A 261 11.68 5.59 -6.92
C THR A 261 12.40 6.74 -7.60
N GLY A 262 12.91 7.72 -6.82
CA GLY A 262 13.67 8.84 -7.35
C GLY A 262 12.93 9.64 -8.43
N MET A 263 11.62 9.89 -8.24
CA MET A 263 10.80 10.67 -9.17
C MET A 263 11.45 12.02 -9.51
N PRO A 264 11.32 12.50 -10.77
CA PRO A 264 11.70 13.86 -11.10
C PRO A 264 11.01 14.85 -10.17
N LYS A 265 11.76 15.78 -9.58
CA LYS A 265 11.20 16.76 -8.63
C LYS A 265 10.01 17.53 -9.20
N ALA A 266 10.02 17.77 -10.51
CA ALA A 266 8.93 18.47 -11.22
C ALA A 266 7.63 17.65 -11.28
N GLU A 267 7.69 16.32 -11.24
CA GLU A 267 6.52 15.43 -11.32
C GLU A 267 5.93 15.12 -9.93
N ILE A 268 6.69 15.34 -8.84
CA ILE A 268 6.27 15.00 -7.48
C ILE A 268 4.92 15.65 -7.11
N PRO A 269 4.69 16.96 -7.29
CA PRO A 269 3.42 17.57 -6.86
C PRO A 269 2.20 16.97 -7.57
N LEU A 270 2.30 16.75 -8.90
CA LEU A 270 1.24 16.18 -9.70
C LEU A 270 0.95 14.74 -9.30
N SER A 271 2.01 13.94 -9.15
CA SER A 271 1.94 12.53 -8.77
C SER A 271 1.30 12.35 -7.39
N LEU A 272 1.74 13.15 -6.40
CA LEU A 272 1.19 13.11 -5.05
C LEU A 272 -0.28 13.54 -5.01
N LEU A 273 -0.64 14.58 -5.78
CA LEU A 273 -2.03 15.04 -5.85
C LEU A 273 -2.94 13.93 -6.37
N PHE A 274 -2.63 13.35 -7.55
CA PHE A 274 -3.48 12.33 -8.14
C PHE A 274 -3.46 11.01 -7.37
N PHE A 275 -2.34 10.66 -6.75
CA PHE A 275 -2.27 9.52 -5.84
C PHE A 275 -3.25 9.68 -4.66
N ASN A 276 -3.24 10.85 -3.99
CA ASN A 276 -4.12 11.08 -2.85
C ASN A 276 -5.59 11.23 -3.25
N VAL A 277 -5.88 11.76 -4.43
CA VAL A 277 -7.25 11.71 -5.01
C VAL A 277 -7.67 10.25 -5.22
N GLY A 278 -6.79 9.40 -5.72
CA GLY A 278 -7.03 7.96 -5.85
C GLY A 278 -7.31 7.27 -4.51
N VAL A 279 -6.53 7.59 -3.48
CA VAL A 279 -6.73 7.10 -2.10
C VAL A 279 -8.11 7.49 -1.59
N GLU A 280 -8.48 8.77 -1.68
CA GLU A 280 -9.80 9.27 -1.24
C GLU A 280 -10.94 8.56 -1.97
N LEU A 281 -10.85 8.42 -3.29
CA LEU A 281 -11.87 7.70 -4.09
C LEU A 281 -11.99 6.24 -3.67
N GLY A 282 -10.89 5.55 -3.44
CA GLY A 282 -10.90 4.16 -2.99
C GLY A 282 -11.52 3.99 -1.61
N GLN A 283 -11.23 4.90 -0.67
CA GLN A 283 -11.87 4.92 0.66
C GLN A 283 -13.37 5.16 0.56
N LEU A 284 -13.80 6.13 -0.25
CA LEU A 284 -15.23 6.41 -0.45
C LEU A 284 -15.95 5.22 -1.08
N VAL A 285 -15.35 4.57 -2.09
CA VAL A 285 -15.90 3.35 -2.71
C VAL A 285 -16.06 2.24 -1.66
N PHE A 286 -15.04 2.01 -0.83
CA PHE A 286 -15.12 1.04 0.26
C PHE A 286 -16.25 1.35 1.24
N VAL A 287 -16.34 2.59 1.71
CA VAL A 287 -17.39 3.06 2.65
C VAL A 287 -18.78 2.90 2.05
N PHE A 288 -18.97 3.33 0.79
CA PHE A 288 -20.26 3.18 0.09
C PHE A 288 -20.63 1.72 -0.08
N THR A 289 -19.70 0.87 -0.46
CA THR A 289 -19.91 -0.57 -0.61
C THR A 289 -20.31 -1.21 0.72
N ALA A 290 -19.62 -0.89 1.80
CA ALA A 290 -19.94 -1.39 3.13
C ALA A 290 -21.35 -0.94 3.59
N ILE A 291 -21.69 0.33 3.40
CA ILE A 291 -23.03 0.87 3.72
C ILE A 291 -24.11 0.21 2.84
N ALA A 292 -23.86 0.06 1.54
CA ALA A 292 -24.81 -0.58 0.64
C ALA A 292 -25.07 -2.03 1.02
N LEU A 293 -24.00 -2.78 1.37
CA LEU A 293 -24.09 -4.16 1.83
C LEU A 293 -24.97 -4.28 3.08
N VAL A 294 -24.70 -3.46 4.10
CA VAL A 294 -25.51 -3.45 5.34
C VAL A 294 -26.99 -3.11 5.05
N ARG A 295 -27.24 -2.15 4.14
CA ARG A 295 -28.61 -1.79 3.74
C ARG A 295 -29.32 -2.91 2.98
N SER A 296 -28.63 -3.59 2.08
CA SER A 296 -29.19 -4.72 1.32
C SER A 296 -29.70 -5.80 2.25
N PHE A 297 -28.96 -6.13 3.32
CA PHE A 297 -29.42 -7.09 4.33
C PHE A 297 -30.64 -6.61 5.11
N ARG A 298 -30.76 -5.31 5.36
CA ARG A 298 -31.97 -4.74 6.01
C ARG A 298 -33.20 -4.78 5.11
N ILE A 299 -33.03 -4.52 3.81
CA ILE A 299 -34.11 -4.59 2.81
C ILE A 299 -34.61 -6.03 2.66
N LEU A 300 -33.70 -7.01 2.72
CA LEU A 300 -34.01 -8.44 2.64
C LEU A 300 -34.60 -8.99 3.94
N GLU A 301 -34.87 -8.13 4.93
CA GLU A 301 -35.42 -8.47 6.25
C GLU A 301 -34.63 -9.57 6.97
N VAL A 302 -33.36 -9.74 6.68
CA VAL A 302 -32.47 -10.71 7.33
C VAL A 302 -32.27 -10.26 8.79
N ARG A 303 -32.90 -10.95 9.73
CA ARG A 303 -32.71 -10.71 11.14
C ARG A 303 -31.48 -11.46 11.63
N TRP A 304 -30.40 -10.72 11.79
CA TRP A 304 -29.17 -11.26 12.36
C TRP A 304 -29.25 -11.34 13.88
N PRO A 305 -28.71 -12.38 14.52
CA PRO A 305 -28.49 -12.39 15.97
C PRO A 305 -27.55 -11.22 16.34
N ARG A 306 -27.77 -10.63 17.52
CA ARG A 306 -26.97 -9.46 17.98
C ARG A 306 -25.48 -9.66 17.97
N TRP A 307 -24.99 -10.89 18.17
CA TRP A 307 -23.57 -11.19 18.12
C TRP A 307 -22.96 -11.01 16.73
N VAL A 308 -23.73 -11.17 15.64
CA VAL A 308 -23.25 -10.95 14.26
C VAL A 308 -22.94 -9.46 14.03
N GLU A 309 -23.70 -8.57 14.63
CA GLU A 309 -23.45 -7.12 14.53
C GLU A 309 -22.12 -6.74 15.20
N ALA A 310 -21.66 -7.53 16.16
CA ALA A 310 -20.42 -7.31 16.88
C ALA A 310 -19.18 -7.85 16.13
N VAL A 311 -19.35 -8.81 15.21
CA VAL A 311 -18.24 -9.47 14.48
C VAL A 311 -17.27 -8.49 13.83
N PRO A 312 -17.70 -7.45 13.08
CA PRO A 312 -16.77 -6.50 12.46
C PRO A 312 -15.88 -5.78 13.48
N GLY A 313 -16.45 -5.37 14.62
CA GLY A 313 -15.68 -4.70 15.66
C GLY A 313 -14.65 -5.61 16.35
N TYR A 314 -15.05 -6.86 16.63
CA TYR A 314 -14.11 -7.86 17.16
C TYR A 314 -13.03 -8.20 16.14
N ALA A 315 -13.35 -8.28 14.83
CA ALA A 315 -12.38 -8.50 13.79
C ALA A 315 -11.32 -7.38 13.74
N VAL A 316 -11.75 -6.11 13.77
CA VAL A 316 -10.83 -4.97 13.82
C VAL A 316 -9.93 -5.04 15.05
N GLY A 317 -10.49 -5.25 16.25
CA GLY A 317 -9.73 -5.32 17.49
C GLY A 317 -8.75 -6.50 17.53
N SER A 318 -9.19 -7.70 17.13
CA SER A 318 -8.36 -8.92 17.16
C SER A 318 -7.23 -8.89 16.15
N LEU A 319 -7.51 -8.46 14.91
CA LEU A 319 -6.48 -8.32 13.88
C LEU A 319 -5.49 -7.20 14.23
N GLY A 320 -5.97 -6.07 14.75
CA GLY A 320 -5.11 -5.01 15.26
C GLY A 320 -4.18 -5.48 16.39
N ALA A 321 -4.69 -6.28 17.33
CA ALA A 321 -3.89 -6.87 18.40
C ALA A 321 -2.85 -7.85 17.86
N PHE A 322 -3.26 -8.76 16.99
CA PHE A 322 -2.37 -9.74 16.37
C PHE A 322 -1.21 -9.08 15.65
N TRP A 323 -1.50 -8.09 14.78
CA TRP A 323 -0.44 -7.39 14.05
C TRP A 323 0.43 -6.51 14.94
N THR A 324 -0.14 -5.88 15.98
CA THR A 324 0.66 -5.11 16.94
C THR A 324 1.69 -6.01 17.63
N ILE A 325 1.27 -7.19 18.10
CA ILE A 325 2.17 -8.16 18.74
C ILE A 325 3.21 -8.64 17.73
N GLN A 326 2.80 -9.05 16.54
CA GLN A 326 3.68 -9.56 15.49
C GLN A 326 4.75 -8.54 15.08
N ARG A 327 4.35 -7.29 14.78
CA ARG A 327 5.26 -6.24 14.32
C ARG A 327 6.17 -5.75 15.44
N THR A 328 5.67 -5.72 16.68
CA THR A 328 6.51 -5.41 17.85
C THR A 328 7.53 -6.52 18.11
N ALA A 329 7.18 -7.79 17.97
CA ALA A 329 8.12 -8.90 18.09
C ALA A 329 9.22 -8.83 17.02
N ILE A 330 8.86 -8.50 15.76
CA ILE A 330 9.85 -8.29 14.68
C ILE A 330 10.76 -7.10 15.00
N LEU A 331 10.22 -5.99 15.52
CA LEU A 331 10.98 -4.81 15.92
C LEU A 331 11.99 -5.16 17.02
N LEU A 332 11.58 -5.88 18.06
CA LEU A 332 12.44 -6.28 19.18
C LEU A 332 13.45 -7.35 18.77
N GLY A 333 13.07 -8.32 17.93
CA GLY A 333 13.96 -9.34 17.38
C GLY A 333 15.06 -8.76 16.47
N GLY A 334 14.76 -7.71 15.72
CA GLY A 334 15.73 -6.98 14.89
C GLY A 334 16.68 -6.06 15.68
N LEU A 335 16.36 -5.74 16.94
CA LEU A 335 17.24 -4.97 17.83
C LEU A 335 18.28 -5.85 18.55
N GLN A 336 18.18 -7.19 18.43
CA GLN A 336 19.10 -8.15 19.06
C GLN A 336 20.21 -8.65 18.11
N LEU A 337 20.24 -8.16 16.86
CA LEU A 337 21.26 -8.42 15.84
C LEU A 337 22.01 -7.14 15.50
#